data_d7e3caa028686160ea44e09ed2be3b10
#
_entry.id   d7e3caa028686160ea44e09ed2be3b10
#
_cell.length_a   1.000
_cell.length_b   1.000
_cell.length_c   1.000
_cell.angle_alpha   90.00
_cell.angle_beta   90.00
_cell.angle_gamma   90.00
#
_symmetry.space_group_name_H-M   'P 1'
#
loop_
_entity.id
_entity.type
_entity.pdbx_description
1 polymer ?
#
loop_
_entity_poly.entity_id
_entity_poly.type
_entity_poly.pdbx_seq_one_letter_code
_entity_poly.pdbx_strand_id
1 'polypeptide(L)'
;MIFWAIITLVLVAFCILCIFLSRKYPYSNWCIGTIFSGIAIVIIALVIFCVRTDYNQFEMEYNIQSSMYEQLSTSDINKDNLFYIMDIFSCNKKLTEYQARHIYYGIASLIPDRVMELQPIGLP
;
A
#
# COMPACT_ATOMS: atom_id res chain seq x y z
N MET A 1 -9.43 -0.77 2.10
CA MET A 1 -9.65 0.70 2.28
C MET A 1 -10.77 1.02 3.28
N ILE A 2 -11.90 0.33 3.22
CA ILE A 2 -13.02 0.57 4.16
C ILE A 2 -12.58 0.39 5.61
N PHE A 3 -11.80 -0.65 5.89
CA PHE A 3 -11.28 -0.91 7.24
C PHE A 3 -10.47 0.29 7.80
N TRP A 4 -9.56 0.82 7.01
CA TRP A 4 -8.73 1.96 7.42
C TRP A 4 -9.54 3.25 7.52
N ALA A 5 -10.54 3.42 6.65
CA ALA A 5 -11.46 4.55 6.73
C ALA A 5 -12.26 4.53 8.04
N ILE A 6 -12.74 3.36 8.46
CA ILE A 6 -13.47 3.19 9.71
C ILE A 6 -12.57 3.51 10.91
N ILE A 7 -11.34 3.00 10.94
CA ILE A 7 -10.37 3.28 12.01
C ILE A 7 -10.10 4.78 12.10
N THR A 8 -9.85 5.42 10.97
CA THR A 8 -9.58 6.87 10.92
C THR A 8 -10.77 7.67 11.42
N LEU A 9 -11.98 7.28 11.03
CA LEU A 9 -13.20 7.94 11.47
C LEU A 9 -13.41 7.81 12.98
N VAL A 10 -13.16 6.62 13.55
CA VAL A 10 -13.24 6.38 15.00
C VAL A 10 -12.21 7.24 15.73
N LEU A 11 -10.98 7.32 15.23
CA LEU A 11 -9.94 8.14 15.84
C LEU A 11 -10.26 9.63 15.78
N VAL A 12 -10.83 10.12 14.68
CA VAL A 12 -11.27 11.51 14.56
C VAL A 12 -12.39 11.82 15.55
N ALA A 13 -13.37 10.94 15.66
CA ALA A 13 -14.45 11.07 16.65
C ALA A 13 -13.91 11.09 18.09
N PHE A 14 -12.97 10.20 18.41
CA PHE A 14 -12.30 10.19 19.70
C PHE A 14 -11.52 11.47 19.97
N CYS A 15 -10.80 11.97 18.97
CA CYS A 15 -10.07 13.23 19.08
C CYS A 15 -11.00 14.42 19.38
N ILE A 16 -12.12 14.51 18.68
CA ILE A 16 -13.13 15.55 18.91
C ILE A 16 -13.70 15.46 20.32
N LEU A 17 -14.00 14.23 20.79
CA LEU A 17 -14.47 13.99 22.14
C LEU A 17 -13.44 14.44 23.19
N CYS A 18 -12.16 14.12 22.98
CA CYS A 18 -11.07 14.54 23.87
C CYS A 18 -10.92 16.05 23.92
N ILE A 19 -11.04 16.74 22.79
CA ILE A 19 -11.00 18.21 22.73
C ILE A 19 -12.17 18.79 23.55
N PHE A 20 -13.37 18.26 23.36
CA PHE A 20 -14.56 18.72 24.07
C PHE A 20 -14.40 18.53 25.58
N LEU A 21 -13.97 17.35 26.03
CA LEU A 21 -13.73 17.03 27.43
C LEU A 21 -12.60 17.86 28.04
N SER A 22 -11.57 18.15 27.28
CA SER A 22 -10.46 19.01 27.69
C SER A 22 -10.92 20.44 27.98
N ARG A 23 -11.86 20.95 27.20
CA ARG A 23 -12.45 22.28 27.43
C ARG A 23 -13.38 22.29 28.65
N LYS A 24 -14.14 21.20 28.84
CA LYS A 24 -15.10 21.09 29.96
C LYS A 24 -14.40 20.81 31.29
N TYR A 25 -13.32 20.06 31.29
CA TYR A 25 -12.57 19.65 32.48
C TYR A 25 -11.09 20.02 32.36
N PRO A 26 -10.71 21.28 32.59
CA PRO A 26 -9.35 21.77 32.31
C PRO A 26 -8.25 21.13 33.17
N TYR A 27 -8.61 20.50 34.28
CA TYR A 27 -7.65 19.82 35.17
C TYR A 27 -7.51 18.33 34.89
N SER A 28 -8.15 17.81 33.86
CA SER A 28 -8.08 16.39 33.48
C SER A 28 -6.99 16.16 32.42
N ASN A 29 -6.55 14.90 32.30
CA ASN A 29 -5.51 14.47 31.33
C ASN A 29 -6.05 14.31 29.87
N TRP A 30 -7.20 14.89 29.57
CA TRP A 30 -7.82 14.78 28.24
C TRP A 30 -6.99 15.46 27.14
N CYS A 31 -6.18 16.46 27.49
CA CYS A 31 -5.23 17.07 26.55
C CYS A 31 -4.22 16.05 26.02
N ILE A 32 -3.76 15.15 26.87
CA ILE A 32 -2.84 14.06 26.47
C ILE A 32 -3.51 13.14 25.46
N GLY A 33 -4.78 12.76 25.71
CA GLY A 33 -5.56 11.94 24.78
C GLY A 33 -5.73 12.61 23.41
N THR A 34 -5.94 13.92 23.37
CA THR A 34 -6.03 14.70 22.11
C THR A 34 -4.72 14.66 21.34
N ILE A 35 -3.60 14.86 22.02
CA ILE A 35 -2.28 14.83 21.38
C ILE A 35 -1.98 13.43 20.82
N PHE A 36 -2.19 12.38 21.60
CA PHE A 36 -1.94 11.01 21.16
C PHE A 36 -2.82 10.59 19.99
N SER A 37 -4.12 10.91 20.02
CA SER A 37 -5.02 10.61 18.92
C SER A 37 -4.66 11.38 17.64
N GLY A 38 -4.25 12.64 17.76
CA GLY A 38 -3.78 13.42 16.63
C GLY A 38 -2.53 12.83 15.98
N ILE A 39 -1.55 12.42 16.79
CA ILE A 39 -0.34 11.76 16.31
C ILE A 39 -0.69 10.43 15.61
N ALA A 40 -1.57 9.63 16.20
CA ALA A 40 -2.00 8.37 15.62
C ALA A 40 -2.64 8.56 14.23
N ILE A 41 -3.50 9.57 14.08
CA ILE A 41 -4.13 9.90 12.79
C ILE A 41 -3.07 10.25 11.73
N VAL A 42 -2.09 11.08 12.09
CA VAL A 42 -1.00 11.46 11.17
C VAL A 42 -0.18 10.24 10.77
N ILE A 43 0.17 9.36 11.70
CA ILE A 43 0.95 8.15 11.41
C ILE A 43 0.16 7.24 10.46
N ILE A 44 -1.12 7.01 10.70
CA ILE A 44 -1.97 6.18 9.82
C ILE A 44 -2.03 6.78 8.43
N ALA A 45 -2.23 8.09 8.31
CA ALA A 45 -2.26 8.77 7.01
C ALA A 45 -0.95 8.60 6.25
N LEU A 46 0.20 8.73 6.93
CA LEU A 46 1.52 8.53 6.33
C LEU A 46 1.73 7.09 5.87
N VAL A 47 1.34 6.10 6.68
CA VAL A 47 1.44 4.68 6.32
C VAL A 47 0.60 4.38 5.08
N ILE A 48 -0.65 4.84 5.04
CA ILE A 48 -1.53 4.64 3.89
C ILE A 48 -0.90 5.27 2.64
N PHE A 49 -0.42 6.50 2.74
CA PHE A 49 0.21 7.20 1.62
C PHE A 49 1.45 6.45 1.11
N CYS A 50 2.35 6.04 2.00
CA CYS A 50 3.58 5.32 1.62
C CYS A 50 3.27 3.99 0.94
N VAL A 51 2.40 3.17 1.51
CA VAL A 51 2.06 1.86 0.94
C VAL A 51 1.39 2.01 -0.41
N ARG A 52 0.48 2.96 -0.55
CA ARG A 52 -0.21 3.20 -1.84
C ARG A 52 0.75 3.73 -2.90
N THR A 53 1.66 4.62 -2.54
CA THR A 53 2.67 5.13 -3.47
C THR A 53 3.61 4.04 -3.94
N ASP A 54 4.12 3.22 -3.03
CA ASP A 54 5.00 2.09 -3.35
C ASP A 54 4.30 1.09 -4.28
N TYR A 55 3.05 0.76 -4.00
CA TYR A 55 2.28 -0.14 -4.86
C TYR A 55 2.04 0.47 -6.24
N ASN A 56 1.69 1.75 -6.33
CA ASN A 56 1.47 2.40 -7.62
C ASN A 56 2.75 2.43 -8.46
N GLN A 57 3.91 2.66 -7.86
CA GLN A 57 5.20 2.55 -8.55
C GLN A 57 5.45 1.12 -9.04
N PHE A 58 5.20 0.12 -8.22
CA PHE A 58 5.31 -1.28 -8.61
C PHE A 58 4.39 -1.61 -9.78
N GLU A 59 3.13 -1.20 -9.74
CA GLU A 59 2.17 -1.46 -10.80
C GLU A 59 2.60 -0.81 -12.12
N MET A 60 3.13 0.41 -12.07
CA MET A 60 3.69 1.08 -13.24
C MET A 60 4.89 0.32 -13.81
N GLU A 61 5.83 -0.09 -12.97
CA GLU A 61 6.98 -0.91 -13.38
C GLU A 61 6.52 -2.25 -13.98
N TYR A 62 5.54 -2.90 -13.37
CA TYR A 62 4.97 -4.15 -13.86
C TYR A 62 4.37 -3.97 -15.27
N ASN A 63 3.60 -2.92 -15.48
CA ASN A 63 2.99 -2.65 -16.78
C ASN A 63 4.04 -2.36 -17.85
N ILE A 64 5.09 -1.62 -17.52
CA ILE A 64 6.21 -1.34 -18.44
C ILE A 64 6.94 -2.65 -18.78
N GLN A 65 7.29 -3.45 -17.81
CA GLN A 65 8.00 -4.71 -18.02
C GLN A 65 7.17 -5.71 -18.82
N SER A 66 5.87 -5.80 -18.53
CA SER A 66 4.95 -6.65 -19.27
C SER A 66 4.85 -6.24 -20.75
N SER A 67 4.72 -4.94 -21.03
CA SER A 67 4.69 -4.41 -22.38
C SER A 67 6.00 -4.66 -23.13
N MET A 68 7.12 -4.47 -22.48
CA MET A 68 8.45 -4.74 -23.06
C MET A 68 8.62 -6.23 -23.37
N TYR A 69 8.16 -7.10 -22.51
CA TYR A 69 8.21 -8.55 -22.73
C TYR A 69 7.38 -8.95 -23.95
N GLU A 70 6.17 -8.42 -24.09
CA GLU A 70 5.32 -8.69 -25.26
C GLU A 70 5.98 -8.23 -26.55
N GLN A 71 6.58 -7.03 -26.58
CA GLN A 71 7.30 -6.52 -27.74
C GLN A 71 8.51 -7.38 -28.08
N LEU A 72 9.29 -7.82 -27.10
CA LEU A 72 10.45 -8.66 -27.31
C LEU A 72 10.10 -10.07 -27.75
N SER A 73 8.98 -10.62 -27.28
CA SER A 73 8.53 -11.95 -27.71
C SER A 73 8.09 -12.01 -29.16
N THR A 74 7.65 -10.86 -29.73
CA THR A 74 7.24 -10.76 -31.13
C THR A 74 8.40 -10.43 -32.06
N SER A 75 9.54 -9.94 -31.57
CA SER A 75 10.61 -9.36 -32.40
C SER A 75 11.87 -10.20 -32.53
N ASP A 76 11.95 -11.41 -32.00
CA ASP A 76 13.14 -12.29 -32.02
C ASP A 76 14.44 -11.65 -31.50
N ILE A 77 14.36 -10.46 -30.90
CA ILE A 77 15.52 -9.75 -30.38
C ILE A 77 15.93 -10.36 -29.04
N ASN A 78 17.14 -10.91 -29.02
CA ASN A 78 17.94 -11.34 -27.86
C ASN A 78 17.18 -11.42 -26.53
N LYS A 79 16.48 -12.54 -26.34
CA LYS A 79 15.97 -12.94 -25.01
C LYS A 79 17.10 -13.24 -24.02
N ASP A 80 18.36 -13.19 -24.48
CA ASP A 80 19.55 -13.51 -23.70
C ASP A 80 20.16 -12.30 -22.98
N ASN A 81 19.48 -11.14 -22.97
CA ASN A 81 19.96 -10.01 -22.18
C ASN A 81 19.76 -10.29 -20.69
N LEU A 82 20.87 -10.55 -19.99
CA LEU A 82 20.89 -10.86 -18.57
C LEU A 82 20.18 -9.77 -17.74
N PHE A 83 20.39 -8.50 -18.05
CA PHE A 83 19.73 -7.40 -17.33
C PHE A 83 18.22 -7.44 -17.45
N TYR A 84 17.70 -7.74 -18.64
CA TYR A 84 16.28 -7.85 -18.87
C TYR A 84 15.65 -9.01 -18.09
N ILE A 85 16.32 -10.16 -18.06
CA ILE A 85 15.88 -11.34 -17.28
C ILE A 85 15.87 -11.02 -15.78
N MET A 86 16.89 -10.31 -15.30
CA MET A 86 16.96 -9.90 -13.88
C MET A 86 15.85 -8.92 -13.52
N ASP A 87 15.53 -7.97 -14.39
CA ASP A 87 14.43 -7.03 -14.16
C ASP A 87 13.08 -7.73 -14.09
N ILE A 88 12.82 -8.67 -14.97
CA ILE A 88 11.60 -9.49 -14.94
C ILE A 88 11.54 -10.32 -13.66
N PHE A 89 12.63 -10.97 -13.29
CA PHE A 89 12.71 -11.76 -12.07
C PHE A 89 12.43 -10.92 -10.83
N SER A 90 13.02 -9.73 -10.74
CA SER A 90 12.79 -8.79 -9.65
C SER A 90 11.33 -8.33 -9.59
N CYS A 91 10.73 -8.03 -10.74
CA CYS A 91 9.33 -7.64 -10.84
C CYS A 91 8.39 -8.77 -10.37
N ASN A 92 8.63 -10.00 -10.80
CA ASN A 92 7.86 -11.18 -10.39
C ASN A 92 7.99 -11.46 -8.89
N LYS A 93 9.19 -11.25 -8.34
CA LYS A 93 9.43 -11.38 -6.90
C LYS A 93 8.61 -10.37 -6.11
N LYS A 94 8.62 -9.11 -6.53
CA LYS A 94 7.79 -8.05 -5.91
C LYS A 94 6.30 -8.38 -6.00
N LEU A 95 5.85 -8.88 -7.14
CA LEU A 95 4.46 -9.29 -7.33
C LEU A 95 4.06 -10.37 -6.32
N THR A 96 4.88 -11.40 -6.14
CA THR A 96 4.64 -12.45 -5.15
C THR A 96 4.59 -11.89 -3.73
N GLU A 97 5.48 -10.97 -3.39
CA GLU A 97 5.49 -10.32 -2.09
C GLU A 97 4.22 -9.49 -1.84
N TYR A 98 3.76 -8.70 -2.81
CA TYR A 98 2.54 -7.91 -2.69
C TYR A 98 1.30 -8.79 -2.59
N GLN A 99 1.23 -9.85 -3.37
CA GLN A 99 0.13 -10.82 -3.29
C GLN A 99 0.08 -11.50 -1.92
N ALA A 100 1.24 -11.91 -1.40
CA ALA A 100 1.35 -12.52 -0.08
C ALA A 100 0.92 -11.55 1.03
N ARG A 101 1.34 -10.30 0.95
CA ARG A 101 0.92 -9.25 1.90
C ARG A 101 -0.58 -8.99 1.84
N HIS A 102 -1.14 -8.95 0.65
CA HIS A 102 -2.58 -8.77 0.48
C HIS A 102 -3.38 -9.89 1.15
N ILE A 103 -2.96 -11.14 0.97
CA ILE A 103 -3.57 -12.30 1.62
C ILE A 103 -3.39 -12.25 3.14
N TYR A 104 -2.19 -11.93 3.60
CA TYR A 104 -1.87 -11.90 5.02
C TYR A 104 -2.68 -10.87 5.80
N TYR A 105 -2.81 -9.65 5.27
CA TYR A 105 -3.54 -8.57 5.94
C TYR A 105 -5.04 -8.62 5.70
N GLY A 106 -5.50 -9.28 4.65
CA GLY A 106 -6.93 -9.42 4.33
C GLY A 106 -7.66 -8.07 4.26
N ILE A 107 -8.64 -7.86 5.13
CA ILE A 107 -9.45 -6.64 5.18
C ILE A 107 -8.61 -5.40 5.50
N ALA A 108 -7.54 -5.56 6.29
CA ALA A 108 -6.62 -4.48 6.66
C ALA A 108 -5.60 -4.15 5.57
N SER A 109 -5.60 -4.86 4.44
CA SER A 109 -4.66 -4.63 3.35
C SER A 109 -4.87 -3.25 2.71
N LEU A 110 -3.78 -2.52 2.54
CA LEU A 110 -3.74 -1.27 1.79
C LEU A 110 -3.45 -1.48 0.30
N ILE A 111 -3.09 -2.72 -0.07
CA ILE A 111 -2.82 -3.11 -1.45
C ILE A 111 -4.15 -3.39 -2.14
N PRO A 112 -4.41 -2.84 -3.35
CA PRO A 112 -5.65 -3.10 -4.07
C PRO A 112 -5.86 -4.58 -4.42
N ASP A 113 -7.11 -5.03 -4.45
CA ASP A 113 -7.47 -6.41 -4.79
C ASP A 113 -7.00 -6.81 -6.20
N ARG A 114 -6.87 -5.86 -7.10
CA ARG A 114 -6.37 -6.10 -8.47
C ARG A 114 -4.97 -6.72 -8.52
N VAL A 115 -4.18 -6.65 -7.45
CA VAL A 115 -2.87 -7.31 -7.39
C VAL A 115 -3.00 -8.82 -7.56
N MET A 116 -4.09 -9.41 -7.11
CA MET A 116 -4.36 -10.85 -7.22
C MET A 116 -4.66 -11.29 -8.66
N GLU A 117 -5.07 -10.35 -9.51
CA GLU A 117 -5.35 -10.62 -10.92
C GLU A 117 -4.09 -10.58 -11.79
N LEU A 118 -3.00 -10.00 -11.27
CA LEU A 118 -1.74 -9.91 -12.00
C LEU A 118 -1.04 -11.27 -12.03
N GLN A 119 -0.49 -11.61 -13.19
CA GLN A 119 0.26 -12.84 -13.39
C GLN A 119 1.75 -12.54 -13.54
N PRO A 120 2.64 -13.47 -13.13
CA PRO A 120 4.06 -13.32 -13.35
C PRO A 120 4.40 -13.12 -14.83
N ILE A 121 5.29 -12.18 -15.12
CA ILE A 121 5.74 -11.90 -16.48
C ILE A 121 6.60 -13.06 -16.97
N GLY A 122 6.34 -13.51 -18.19
CA GLY A 122 7.14 -14.55 -18.84
C GLY A 122 6.80 -15.98 -18.46
N LEU A 123 5.78 -16.18 -17.61
CA LEU A 123 5.27 -17.52 -17.27
C LEU A 123 3.96 -17.78 -18.01
N PRO A 124 3.78 -19.04 -18.51
CA PRO A 124 2.52 -19.41 -19.16
C PRO A 124 1.34 -19.43 -18.17
#